data_29a36959678177720e55f65b7f05a5e2
#
_entry.id   29a36959678177720e55f65b7f05a5e2
#
_cell.length_a   1.000
_cell.length_b   1.000
_cell.length_c   1.000
_cell.angle_alpha   90.00
_cell.angle_beta   90.00
_cell.angle_gamma   90.00
#
_symmetry.space_group_name_H-M   'P 1'
#
loop_
_entity.id
_entity.type
_entity.pdbx_description
1 polymer ?
#
loop_
_entity_poly.entity_id
_entity_poly.type
_entity_poly.pdbx_seq_one_letter_code
_entity_poly.pdbx_strand_id
1 'polypeptide(L)'
;TSNDFNTEGVKQFCHLLDSRQQADIFQQDLLHLYLNAQNELSTRALNTASIGAGATGVELAAELVTAKENFYKYGLNKIDPKKVKISIIEAADRILPALSQKVADHTMKQLSHFGIEVLTKHRVAKVDEDKIYFADGSNIEADLKVWAAGIKAPDVLTQLEGFEKDNIGRLKVFA
;
A
#
# COMPACT_ATOMS: atom_id res chain seq x y z
N THR A 1 -8.48 8.58 9.34
CA THR A 1 -8.56 7.13 9.11
C THR A 1 -8.62 6.83 7.62
N SER A 2 -8.18 5.63 7.25
CA SER A 2 -8.27 5.15 5.87
C SER A 2 -9.71 5.07 5.39
N ASN A 3 -9.91 5.32 4.10
CA ASN A 3 -11.19 5.15 3.42
C ASN A 3 -11.06 3.97 2.45
N ASP A 4 -11.78 2.89 2.74
CA ASP A 4 -11.80 1.68 1.89
C ASP A 4 -12.71 1.83 0.65
N PHE A 5 -13.43 2.94 0.53
CA PHE A 5 -14.42 3.20 -0.51
C PHE A 5 -15.45 2.07 -0.69
N ASN A 6 -15.70 1.30 0.36
CA ASN A 6 -16.51 0.07 0.35
C ASN A 6 -16.04 -0.97 -0.69
N THR A 7 -14.76 -0.99 -0.98
CA THR A 7 -14.15 -1.97 -1.90
C THR A 7 -14.19 -3.36 -1.26
N GLU A 8 -14.74 -4.32 -1.99
CA GLU A 8 -14.93 -5.71 -1.52
C GLU A 8 -13.59 -6.32 -1.09
N GLY A 9 -13.54 -6.92 0.09
CA GLY A 9 -12.40 -7.65 0.63
C GLY A 9 -11.31 -6.78 1.28
N VAL A 10 -11.31 -5.46 1.14
CA VAL A 10 -10.26 -4.60 1.69
C VAL A 10 -10.10 -4.77 3.19
N LYS A 11 -11.20 -4.75 3.95
CA LYS A 11 -11.16 -4.90 5.42
C LYS A 11 -10.66 -6.27 5.89
N GLN A 12 -10.79 -7.28 5.06
CA GLN A 12 -10.44 -8.66 5.40
C GLN A 12 -9.03 -9.02 4.95
N PHE A 13 -8.59 -8.52 3.80
CA PHE A 13 -7.37 -8.98 3.12
C PHE A 13 -6.29 -7.91 2.95
N CYS A 14 -6.55 -6.66 3.38
CA CYS A 14 -5.56 -5.61 3.35
C CYS A 14 -5.20 -5.11 4.75
N HIS A 15 -3.93 -4.80 4.96
CA HIS A 15 -3.50 -4.02 6.11
C HIS A 15 -3.85 -2.55 5.92
N LEU A 16 -4.42 -1.94 6.97
CA LEU A 16 -4.56 -0.50 7.09
C LEU A 16 -3.46 -0.02 8.04
N LEU A 17 -2.90 1.17 7.80
CA LEU A 17 -1.80 1.70 8.62
C LEU A 17 -2.22 2.99 9.36
N ASP A 18 -3.42 2.97 9.96
CA ASP A 18 -4.00 4.11 10.68
C ASP A 18 -3.47 4.25 12.11
N SER A 19 -2.84 3.22 12.66
CA SER A 19 -2.36 3.17 14.03
C SER A 19 -1.06 2.38 14.15
N ARG A 20 -0.33 2.65 15.25
CA ARG A 20 0.88 1.88 15.58
C ARG A 20 0.59 0.38 15.68
N GLN A 21 -0.51 0.00 16.31
CA GLN A 21 -0.88 -1.42 16.43
C GLN A 21 -1.06 -2.09 15.08
N GLN A 22 -1.68 -1.41 14.12
CA GLN A 22 -1.82 -1.94 12.75
C GLN A 22 -0.48 -2.04 12.03
N ALA A 23 0.43 -1.08 12.25
CA ALA A 23 1.78 -1.14 11.70
C ALA A 23 2.59 -2.31 12.29
N ASP A 24 2.45 -2.57 13.60
CA ASP A 24 3.10 -3.68 14.28
C ASP A 24 2.59 -5.03 13.74
N ILE A 25 1.28 -5.17 13.49
CA ILE A 25 0.68 -6.37 12.87
C ILE A 25 1.23 -6.55 11.45
N PHE A 26 1.22 -5.48 10.63
CA PHE A 26 1.77 -5.53 9.28
C PHE A 26 3.23 -5.99 9.28
N GLN A 27 4.06 -5.47 10.19
CA GLN A 27 5.46 -5.86 10.31
C GLN A 27 5.62 -7.34 10.68
N GLN A 28 4.78 -7.87 11.57
CA GLN A 28 4.79 -9.27 11.95
C GLN A 28 4.41 -10.16 10.76
N ASP A 29 3.36 -9.82 10.03
CA ASP A 29 2.89 -10.61 8.89
C ASP A 29 3.90 -10.58 7.73
N LEU A 30 4.55 -9.43 7.50
CA LEU A 30 5.64 -9.30 6.54
C LEU A 30 6.82 -10.21 6.93
N LEU A 31 7.20 -10.23 8.21
CA LEU A 31 8.27 -11.10 8.70
C LEU A 31 7.89 -12.58 8.58
N HIS A 32 6.66 -12.95 8.93
CA HIS A 32 6.15 -14.31 8.77
C HIS A 32 6.18 -14.76 7.31
N LEU A 33 5.74 -13.89 6.37
CA LEU A 33 5.81 -14.17 4.94
C LEU A 33 7.25 -14.53 4.51
N TYR A 34 8.23 -13.74 4.93
CA TYR A 34 9.64 -13.97 4.59
C TYR A 34 10.21 -15.21 5.27
N LEU A 35 9.93 -15.44 6.55
CA LEU A 35 10.39 -16.64 7.27
C LEU A 35 9.83 -17.91 6.66
N ASN A 36 8.54 -17.93 6.31
CA ASN A 36 7.92 -19.07 5.65
C ASN A 36 8.57 -19.35 4.29
N ALA A 37 8.75 -18.32 3.47
CA ALA A 37 9.40 -18.46 2.18
C ALA A 37 10.85 -18.97 2.30
N GLN A 38 11.59 -18.54 3.32
CA GLN A 38 12.94 -19.04 3.59
C GLN A 38 12.94 -20.51 4.01
N ASN A 39 12.01 -20.93 4.87
CA ASN A 39 11.92 -22.29 5.39
C ASN A 39 11.45 -23.29 4.33
N GLU A 40 10.50 -22.88 3.50
CA GLU A 40 9.98 -23.70 2.40
C GLU A 40 10.90 -23.76 1.19
N LEU A 41 12.03 -23.04 1.20
CA LEU A 41 12.91 -22.86 0.05
C LEU A 41 12.13 -22.45 -1.21
N SER A 42 11.14 -21.59 -1.01
CA SER A 42 10.22 -21.19 -2.06
C SER A 42 10.96 -20.58 -3.24
N THR A 43 10.66 -21.06 -4.43
CA THR A 43 11.21 -20.52 -5.68
C THR A 43 10.31 -19.46 -6.31
N ARG A 44 9.07 -19.30 -5.82
CA ARG A 44 8.13 -18.30 -6.33
C ARG A 44 8.49 -16.87 -5.90
N ALA A 45 8.00 -15.90 -6.65
CA ALA A 45 8.10 -14.51 -6.24
C ALA A 45 7.20 -14.24 -5.01
N LEU A 46 7.65 -13.34 -4.16
CA LEU A 46 6.87 -12.78 -3.05
C LEU A 46 6.40 -11.39 -3.46
N ASN A 47 5.10 -11.20 -3.55
CA ASN A 47 4.51 -9.98 -4.08
C ASN A 47 3.88 -9.16 -2.95
N THR A 48 4.40 -7.97 -2.69
CA THR A 48 3.80 -7.00 -1.77
C THR A 48 3.25 -5.82 -2.55
N ALA A 49 1.98 -5.51 -2.36
CA ALA A 49 1.30 -4.43 -3.06
C ALA A 49 0.85 -3.32 -2.11
N SER A 50 1.20 -2.07 -2.43
CA SER A 50 0.64 -0.86 -1.83
C SER A 50 -0.45 -0.30 -2.73
N ILE A 51 -1.68 -0.21 -2.24
CA ILE A 51 -2.83 0.32 -2.97
C ILE A 51 -3.03 1.78 -2.57
N GLY A 52 -2.74 2.67 -3.49
CA GLY A 52 -2.68 4.12 -3.33
C GLY A 52 -1.26 4.66 -3.48
N ALA A 53 -1.06 5.56 -4.44
CA ALA A 53 0.22 6.19 -4.74
C ALA A 53 0.33 7.62 -4.15
N GLY A 54 -0.30 7.87 -3.02
CA GLY A 54 -0.05 9.03 -2.17
C GLY A 54 1.29 8.93 -1.45
N ALA A 55 1.63 9.91 -0.60
CA ALA A 55 2.89 9.91 0.15
C ALA A 55 3.10 8.61 0.94
N THR A 56 2.08 8.17 1.70
CA THR A 56 2.15 6.95 2.52
C THR A 56 2.50 5.71 1.70
N GLY A 57 1.83 5.49 0.56
CA GLY A 57 2.08 4.32 -0.27
C GLY A 57 3.45 4.33 -0.94
N VAL A 58 3.93 5.52 -1.35
CA VAL A 58 5.26 5.70 -1.94
C VAL A 58 6.36 5.49 -0.90
N GLU A 59 6.21 6.06 0.30
CA GLU A 59 7.16 5.89 1.41
C GLU A 59 7.25 4.43 1.86
N LEU A 60 6.09 3.77 2.05
CA LEU A 60 6.05 2.35 2.39
C LEU A 60 6.80 1.49 1.36
N ALA A 61 6.55 1.72 0.07
CA ALA A 61 7.21 0.95 -0.98
C ALA A 61 8.73 1.14 -0.97
N ALA A 62 9.22 2.35 -0.71
CA ALA A 62 10.64 2.64 -0.58
C ALA A 62 11.26 1.94 0.65
N GLU A 63 10.58 1.95 1.80
CA GLU A 63 11.02 1.25 3.01
C GLU A 63 11.07 -0.27 2.81
N LEU A 64 10.12 -0.85 2.09
CA LEU A 64 10.13 -2.27 1.75
C LEU A 64 11.33 -2.65 0.86
N VAL A 65 11.78 -1.76 -0.04
CA VAL A 65 13.03 -1.98 -0.79
C VAL A 65 14.22 -2.00 0.14
N THR A 66 14.32 -1.02 1.06
CA THR A 66 15.38 -0.98 2.05
C THR A 66 15.40 -2.24 2.93
N ALA A 67 14.22 -2.72 3.33
CA ALA A 67 14.09 -3.93 4.12
C ALA A 67 14.61 -5.17 3.36
N LYS A 68 14.20 -5.36 2.09
CA LYS A 68 14.64 -6.52 1.29
C LYS A 68 16.15 -6.51 1.00
N GLU A 69 16.76 -5.34 0.83
CA GLU A 69 18.20 -5.21 0.63
C GLU A 69 19.02 -5.55 1.88
N ASN A 70 18.38 -5.50 3.05
CA ASN A 70 19.00 -5.80 4.34
C ASN A 70 18.61 -7.17 4.91
N PHE A 71 18.05 -8.08 4.13
CA PHE A 71 17.63 -9.41 4.59
C PHE A 71 18.69 -10.16 5.37
N TYR A 72 19.97 -10.06 4.95
CA TYR A 72 21.09 -10.70 5.63
C TYR A 72 21.24 -10.25 7.09
N LYS A 73 20.90 -8.98 7.40
CA LYS A 73 20.94 -8.45 8.78
C LYS A 73 19.89 -9.08 9.70
N TYR A 74 18.83 -9.60 9.09
CA TYR A 74 17.72 -10.24 9.80
C TYR A 74 17.77 -11.78 9.73
N GLY A 75 18.89 -12.35 9.24
CA GLY A 75 19.04 -13.79 9.11
C GLY A 75 18.24 -14.41 7.95
N LEU A 76 17.69 -13.63 7.03
CA LEU A 76 16.93 -14.06 5.87
C LEU A 76 17.86 -14.35 4.66
N ASN A 77 18.86 -15.21 4.85
CA ASN A 77 19.93 -15.42 3.89
C ASN A 77 19.57 -16.34 2.70
N LYS A 78 18.44 -17.04 2.78
CA LYS A 78 17.99 -17.97 1.74
C LYS A 78 16.98 -17.34 0.77
N ILE A 79 16.51 -16.13 1.05
CA ILE A 79 15.61 -15.39 0.17
C ILE A 79 16.44 -14.61 -0.83
N ASP A 80 16.19 -14.82 -2.12
CA ASP A 80 16.72 -13.96 -3.17
C ASP A 80 15.95 -12.63 -3.19
N PRO A 81 16.59 -11.49 -2.87
CA PRO A 81 15.91 -10.18 -2.89
C PRO A 81 15.27 -9.83 -4.25
N LYS A 82 15.78 -10.39 -5.35
CA LYS A 82 15.23 -10.19 -6.70
C LYS A 82 13.88 -10.85 -6.90
N LYS A 83 13.54 -11.83 -6.07
CA LYS A 83 12.23 -12.49 -6.07
C LYS A 83 11.19 -11.77 -5.23
N VAL A 84 11.58 -10.78 -4.44
CA VAL A 84 10.66 -9.92 -3.70
C VAL A 84 10.25 -8.76 -4.59
N LYS A 85 9.03 -8.81 -5.09
CA LYS A 85 8.42 -7.79 -5.92
C LYS A 85 7.59 -6.83 -5.05
N ILE A 86 7.74 -5.55 -5.33
CA ILE A 86 6.97 -4.49 -4.66
C ILE A 86 6.25 -3.71 -5.76
N SER A 87 4.95 -3.55 -5.61
CA SER A 87 4.13 -2.79 -6.55
C SER A 87 3.33 -1.69 -5.84
N ILE A 88 3.11 -0.60 -6.56
CA ILE A 88 2.21 0.49 -6.16
C ILE A 88 1.07 0.52 -7.17
N ILE A 89 -0.16 0.53 -6.68
CA ILE A 89 -1.37 0.55 -7.49
C ILE A 89 -2.07 1.90 -7.28
N GLU A 90 -2.38 2.60 -8.37
CA GLU A 90 -3.04 3.90 -8.32
C GLU A 90 -4.19 3.97 -9.34
N ALA A 91 -5.35 4.42 -8.87
CA ALA A 91 -6.52 4.60 -9.72
C ALA A 91 -6.39 5.80 -10.67
N ALA A 92 -5.67 6.85 -10.24
CA ALA A 92 -5.40 8.02 -11.06
C ALA A 92 -4.33 7.74 -12.14
N ASP A 93 -4.13 8.69 -13.02
CA ASP A 93 -3.15 8.60 -14.11
C ASP A 93 -1.70 8.91 -13.67
N ARG A 94 -1.52 9.40 -12.42
CA ARG A 94 -0.20 9.72 -11.87
C ARG A 94 -0.11 9.45 -10.37
N ILE A 95 1.09 9.27 -9.87
CA ILE A 95 1.41 9.21 -8.44
C ILE A 95 1.44 10.61 -7.81
N LEU A 96 1.36 10.69 -6.49
CA LEU A 96 1.47 11.91 -5.69
C LEU A 96 0.61 13.07 -6.24
N PRO A 97 -0.72 12.87 -6.40
CA PRO A 97 -1.58 13.85 -7.08
C PRO A 97 -1.63 15.21 -6.39
N ALA A 98 -1.34 15.27 -5.09
CA ALA A 98 -1.29 16.50 -4.31
C ALA A 98 0.00 17.33 -4.52
N LEU A 99 1.03 16.77 -5.18
CA LEU A 99 2.32 17.40 -5.41
C LEU A 99 2.46 17.87 -6.86
N SER A 100 3.48 18.68 -7.13
CA SER A 100 3.73 19.17 -8.49
C SER A 100 4.11 18.02 -9.45
N GLN A 101 3.83 18.20 -10.75
CA GLN A 101 4.20 17.21 -11.77
C GLN A 101 5.69 16.88 -11.75
N LYS A 102 6.54 17.90 -11.56
CA LYS A 102 8.00 17.72 -11.48
C LYS A 102 8.41 16.75 -10.36
N VAL A 103 7.76 16.85 -9.19
CA VAL A 103 8.02 15.93 -8.06
C VAL A 103 7.52 14.52 -8.40
N ALA A 104 6.32 14.39 -8.93
CA ALA A 104 5.76 13.09 -9.33
C ALA A 104 6.66 12.39 -10.38
N ASP A 105 7.12 13.12 -11.40
CA ASP A 105 8.00 12.56 -12.44
C ASP A 105 9.36 12.12 -11.88
N HIS A 106 9.93 12.92 -10.96
CA HIS A 106 11.18 12.56 -10.30
C HIS A 106 11.00 11.30 -9.43
N THR A 107 9.94 11.27 -8.63
CA THR A 107 9.62 10.11 -7.78
C THR A 107 9.38 8.85 -8.61
N MET A 108 8.64 8.95 -9.72
CA MET A 108 8.41 7.82 -10.63
C MET A 108 9.73 7.22 -11.14
N LYS A 109 10.70 8.07 -11.52
CA LYS A 109 12.03 7.62 -11.94
C LYS A 109 12.78 6.90 -10.82
N GLN A 110 12.70 7.41 -9.59
CA GLN A 110 13.33 6.77 -8.43
C GLN A 110 12.69 5.41 -8.10
N LEU A 111 11.35 5.33 -8.10
CA LEU A 111 10.63 4.08 -7.89
C LEU A 111 11.03 3.02 -8.93
N SER A 112 11.11 3.40 -10.20
CA SER A 112 11.57 2.53 -11.29
C SER A 112 13.03 2.09 -11.08
N HIS A 113 13.92 2.99 -10.64
CA HIS A 113 15.32 2.66 -10.32
C HIS A 113 15.43 1.63 -9.20
N PHE A 114 14.56 1.70 -8.19
CA PHE A 114 14.46 0.74 -7.11
C PHE A 114 13.76 -0.57 -7.48
N GLY A 115 13.31 -0.70 -8.73
CA GLY A 115 12.61 -1.89 -9.20
C GLY A 115 11.19 -2.03 -8.63
N ILE A 116 10.57 -0.92 -8.21
CA ILE A 116 9.17 -0.88 -7.80
C ILE A 116 8.31 -0.75 -9.06
N GLU A 117 7.35 -1.65 -9.22
CA GLU A 117 6.36 -1.57 -10.30
C GLU A 117 5.26 -0.57 -9.91
N VAL A 118 4.94 0.37 -10.80
CA VAL A 118 3.89 1.36 -10.57
C VAL A 118 2.79 1.20 -11.60
N LEU A 119 1.61 0.78 -11.15
CA LEU A 119 0.41 0.55 -11.96
C LEU A 119 -0.56 1.72 -11.79
N THR A 120 -0.45 2.74 -12.65
CA THR A 120 -1.42 3.86 -12.71
C THR A 120 -2.63 3.48 -13.56
N LYS A 121 -3.76 4.18 -13.39
CA LYS A 121 -5.05 3.91 -14.05
C LYS A 121 -5.64 2.53 -13.71
N HIS A 122 -5.19 1.93 -12.61
CA HIS A 122 -5.66 0.64 -12.13
C HIS A 122 -6.54 0.82 -10.88
N ARG A 123 -7.84 1.00 -11.11
CA ARG A 123 -8.81 1.09 -10.01
C ARG A 123 -9.08 -0.30 -9.45
N VAL A 124 -8.82 -0.49 -8.16
CA VAL A 124 -9.15 -1.74 -7.47
C VAL A 124 -10.66 -1.85 -7.31
N ALA A 125 -11.22 -2.98 -7.73
CA ALA A 125 -12.64 -3.31 -7.62
C ALA A 125 -12.91 -4.30 -6.48
N LYS A 126 -11.97 -5.23 -6.25
CA LYS A 126 -12.07 -6.28 -5.24
C LYS A 126 -10.68 -6.75 -4.83
N VAL A 127 -10.57 -7.25 -3.61
CA VAL A 127 -9.37 -7.93 -3.09
C VAL A 127 -9.79 -9.26 -2.48
N ASP A 128 -9.02 -10.32 -2.70
CA ASP A 128 -9.14 -11.56 -1.96
C ASP A 128 -7.80 -11.97 -1.32
N GLU A 129 -7.71 -13.21 -0.84
CA GLU A 129 -6.53 -13.71 -0.13
C GLU A 129 -5.27 -13.63 -1.00
N ASP A 130 -5.36 -13.96 -2.29
CA ASP A 130 -4.20 -14.11 -3.18
C ASP A 130 -4.09 -13.00 -4.23
N LYS A 131 -5.18 -12.24 -4.48
CA LYS A 131 -5.26 -11.37 -5.66
C LYS A 131 -5.89 -10.01 -5.37
N ILE A 132 -5.52 -9.08 -6.25
CA ILE A 132 -6.14 -7.77 -6.39
C ILE A 132 -6.77 -7.71 -7.78
N TYR A 133 -8.07 -7.44 -7.86
CA TYR A 133 -8.85 -7.35 -9.10
C TYR A 133 -9.12 -5.89 -9.44
N PHE A 134 -8.96 -5.55 -10.70
CA PHE A 134 -9.18 -4.21 -11.21
C PHE A 134 -10.54 -4.07 -11.90
N ALA A 135 -10.99 -2.83 -12.03
CA ALA A 135 -12.27 -2.51 -12.64
C ALA A 135 -12.34 -2.86 -14.15
N ASP A 136 -11.22 -3.01 -14.82
CA ASP A 136 -11.10 -3.45 -16.20
C ASP A 136 -11.15 -4.98 -16.39
N GLY A 137 -11.28 -5.73 -15.29
CA GLY A 137 -11.34 -7.20 -15.27
C GLY A 137 -9.96 -7.88 -15.15
N SER A 138 -8.86 -7.15 -15.23
CA SER A 138 -7.53 -7.69 -14.98
C SER A 138 -7.26 -7.91 -13.50
N ASN A 139 -6.21 -8.65 -13.16
CA ASN A 139 -5.81 -8.89 -11.77
C ASN A 139 -4.31 -9.09 -11.65
N ILE A 140 -3.79 -8.95 -10.42
CA ILE A 140 -2.42 -9.29 -10.04
C ILE A 140 -2.43 -10.16 -8.79
N GLU A 141 -1.41 -11.02 -8.65
CA GLU A 141 -1.15 -11.76 -7.42
C GLU A 141 -0.46 -10.86 -6.40
N ALA A 142 -0.87 -10.97 -5.13
CA ALA A 142 -0.25 -10.26 -4.03
C ALA A 142 -0.37 -11.07 -2.74
N ASP A 143 0.77 -11.42 -2.15
CA ASP A 143 0.85 -12.13 -0.87
C ASP A 143 0.54 -11.22 0.31
N LEU A 144 0.99 -9.98 0.24
CA LEU A 144 0.74 -8.97 1.26
C LEU A 144 0.22 -7.69 0.61
N LYS A 145 -0.86 -7.14 1.15
CA LYS A 145 -1.57 -6.01 0.60
C LYS A 145 -1.76 -4.92 1.64
N VAL A 146 -1.36 -3.70 1.31
CA VAL A 146 -1.56 -2.52 2.16
C VAL A 146 -2.49 -1.55 1.46
N TRP A 147 -3.55 -1.15 2.14
CA TRP A 147 -4.45 -0.12 1.65
C TRP A 147 -4.00 1.25 2.15
N ALA A 148 -3.35 2.01 1.29
CA ALA A 148 -2.89 3.38 1.52
C ALA A 148 -3.71 4.41 0.73
N ALA A 149 -4.81 3.98 0.09
CA ALA A 149 -5.68 4.82 -0.72
C ALA A 149 -6.74 5.51 0.15
N GLY A 150 -6.90 6.81 -0.08
CA GLY A 150 -7.97 7.59 0.52
C GLY A 150 -7.83 7.82 2.03
N ILE A 151 -8.32 8.96 2.44
CA ILE A 151 -8.49 9.32 3.85
C ILE A 151 -9.91 9.80 4.07
N LYS A 152 -10.46 9.55 5.24
CA LYS A 152 -11.71 10.14 5.72
C LYS A 152 -11.52 10.68 7.13
N ALA A 153 -12.37 11.61 7.52
CA ALA A 153 -12.40 12.08 8.90
C ALA A 153 -12.78 10.92 9.84
N PRO A 154 -12.29 10.91 11.10
CA PRO A 154 -12.72 9.95 12.10
C PRO A 154 -14.24 9.98 12.29
N ASP A 155 -14.85 8.82 12.50
CA ASP A 155 -16.30 8.69 12.58
C ASP A 155 -16.92 9.53 13.74
N VAL A 156 -16.15 9.83 14.77
CA VAL A 156 -16.56 10.75 15.85
C VAL A 156 -16.96 12.13 15.34
N LEU A 157 -16.35 12.60 14.24
CA LEU A 157 -16.69 13.90 13.67
C LEU A 157 -18.04 13.88 12.93
N THR A 158 -18.56 12.72 12.54
CA THR A 158 -19.89 12.61 11.94
C THR A 158 -20.99 12.93 12.95
N GLN A 159 -20.72 12.66 14.26
CA GLN A 159 -21.65 12.89 15.36
C GLN A 159 -21.69 14.36 15.84
N LEU A 160 -20.73 15.17 15.40
CA LEU A 160 -20.71 16.60 15.75
C LEU A 160 -21.69 17.38 14.83
N GLU A 161 -22.73 17.92 15.44
CA GLU A 161 -23.73 18.78 14.76
C GLU A 161 -23.31 20.25 14.84
N GLY A 162 -23.82 21.07 13.90
CA GLY A 162 -23.60 22.53 13.90
C GLY A 162 -22.24 22.99 13.34
N PHE A 163 -21.41 22.10 12.84
CA PHE A 163 -20.12 22.42 12.24
C PHE A 163 -20.13 22.17 10.73
N GLU A 164 -19.57 23.10 9.96
CA GLU A 164 -19.30 22.86 8.54
C GLU A 164 -18.20 21.83 8.35
N LYS A 165 -18.40 20.93 7.41
CA LYS A 165 -17.48 19.84 7.05
C LYS A 165 -17.15 19.90 5.57
N ASP A 166 -15.95 19.43 5.22
CA ASP A 166 -15.57 19.21 3.82
C ASP A 166 -16.09 17.86 3.27
N ASN A 167 -15.75 17.54 2.02
CA ASN A 167 -16.24 16.35 1.30
C ASN A 167 -15.77 15.03 1.92
N ILE A 168 -14.73 15.04 2.78
CA ILE A 168 -14.20 13.87 3.49
C ILE A 168 -14.51 13.91 4.99
N GLY A 169 -15.42 14.81 5.39
CA GLY A 169 -15.96 14.91 6.76
C GLY A 169 -15.09 15.67 7.76
N ARG A 170 -14.02 16.37 7.33
CA ARG A 170 -13.20 17.20 8.24
C ARG A 170 -13.91 18.51 8.55
N LEU A 171 -13.75 18.98 9.80
CA LEU A 171 -14.26 20.28 10.20
C LEU A 171 -13.56 21.41 9.43
N LYS A 172 -14.33 22.33 8.90
CA LYS A 172 -13.77 23.57 8.33
C LYS A 172 -13.41 24.52 9.47
N VAL A 173 -12.20 25.03 9.45
CA VAL A 173 -11.73 26.06 10.36
C VAL A 173 -11.44 27.34 9.57
N PHE A 174 -11.75 28.47 10.16
CA PHE A 174 -11.40 29.77 9.60
C PHE A 174 -10.11 30.24 10.29
N ALA A 175 -9.16 30.70 9.48
CA ALA A 175 -7.92 31.31 9.97
C ALA A 175 -8.13 32.77 10.29
#